data_a3647c9a182f736b439ec383c6afcf4c
#
_entry.id   a3647c9a182f736b439ec383c6afcf4c
#
_cell.length_a   1.000
_cell.length_b   1.000
_cell.length_c   1.000
_cell.angle_alpha   90.00
_cell.angle_beta   90.00
_cell.angle_gamma   90.00
#
_symmetry.space_group_name_H-M   'P 1'
#
loop_
_entity.id
_entity.type
_entity.pdbx_description
1 polymer ?
#
loop_
_entity_poly.entity_id
_entity_poly.type
_entity_poly.pdbx_seq_one_letter_code
_entity_poly.pdbx_strand_id
1 'polypeptide(L)'
;MISRLRFLQCHVHAFAALRTLSFVAAFALAVSGFSGGVAGADALSYTQTPFKLPIETASLTAVDLNGDGQLDLLAQLDTELRLYLQRDGGFDFGTDFISLPSAGRALGWDIGLVDADGKPSLITLEQGSEVLAYRLNEAATEWRAPEVLLSGLAAAIGSGVQRLHFVRDVNGDGRDDLILPDSDRLALYLAATGGFLPPLRIDTQARLNTTLFSPNLERRIGQALRIPPLQLRDVNGDLAADLIVDTDERLAVFLADPTAANYFSADPSFELDRLAIEESLGEFDIETLDFANLTGVLALTHEELLEDIDGDGIEDLLLREGGKVSVFPGTRAGIDVSTPTQVLRSGGNVLTTFLHDEDSDGRKDLWLWRVEPISVGDIFVWLALSGSISVEAFVYRNQGDAFARRPARKISVALKFPSVIRLASSLRQIAEDARAATETTDTLTGVAQLDGSVDKPIDVSGDASLDTIRDDLMLLVGNRLSLYLSVIEAAPAPTFLGALGYSPDRDDYAIDLKGVVDAAMVSSDPLDGINSAPNLEIDLSAVTGTGGLVSARINQDNRDDIFVFTAMTPDAIEGILLLSDLAI
;
A
#
# COMPACT_ATOMS: atom_id res chain seq x y z
N MET A 1 -2.40 -37.08 7.42
CA MET A 1 -3.40 -36.83 6.38
C MET A 1 -3.89 -35.37 6.46
N ILE A 2 -3.20 -34.55 7.23
CA ILE A 2 -3.56 -33.13 7.50
C ILE A 2 -2.64 -32.13 6.74
N SER A 3 -1.64 -32.62 6.00
CA SER A 3 -0.64 -31.74 5.36
C SER A 3 -0.87 -31.44 3.86
N ARG A 4 -2.02 -31.83 3.29
CA ARG A 4 -2.33 -31.59 1.86
C ARG A 4 -3.44 -30.55 1.60
N LEU A 5 -4.08 -30.03 2.63
CA LEU A 5 -5.15 -29.03 2.47
C LEU A 5 -4.66 -27.58 2.36
N ARG A 6 -3.41 -27.29 2.70
CA ARG A 6 -2.86 -25.92 2.56
C ARG A 6 -2.48 -25.51 1.13
N PHE A 7 -2.61 -26.39 0.17
CA PHE A 7 -2.28 -26.08 -1.24
C PHE A 7 -3.45 -25.46 -2.03
N LEU A 8 -4.67 -25.54 -1.53
CA LEU A 8 -5.85 -24.95 -2.20
C LEU A 8 -6.22 -23.55 -1.70
N GLN A 9 -5.82 -23.15 -0.51
CA GLN A 9 -5.98 -21.76 -0.03
C GLN A 9 -5.16 -20.74 -0.85
N CYS A 10 -4.11 -21.16 -1.55
CA CYS A 10 -3.40 -20.29 -2.51
C CYS A 10 -4.17 -19.97 -3.78
N HIS A 11 -5.31 -20.61 -4.05
CA HIS A 11 -6.07 -20.39 -5.30
C HIS A 11 -7.26 -19.45 -5.14
N VAL A 12 -7.73 -19.19 -3.93
CA VAL A 12 -8.73 -18.14 -3.66
C VAL A 12 -8.10 -16.74 -3.77
N HIS A 13 -6.80 -16.61 -3.52
CA HIS A 13 -6.04 -15.38 -3.78
C HIS A 13 -5.86 -15.06 -5.27
N ALA A 14 -6.19 -15.98 -6.18
CA ALA A 14 -6.22 -15.68 -7.62
C ALA A 14 -7.38 -14.75 -8.01
N PHE A 15 -8.43 -14.66 -7.21
CA PHE A 15 -9.49 -13.67 -7.40
C PHE A 15 -9.14 -12.29 -6.82
N ALA A 16 -8.27 -12.20 -5.82
CA ALA A 16 -7.67 -10.94 -5.39
C ALA A 16 -6.74 -10.33 -6.47
N ALA A 17 -6.18 -11.18 -7.35
CA ALA A 17 -5.42 -10.71 -8.52
C ALA A 17 -6.30 -10.03 -9.59
N LEU A 18 -7.63 -10.17 -9.54
CA LEU A 18 -8.52 -9.33 -10.36
C LEU A 18 -8.56 -7.87 -9.86
N ARG A 19 -8.23 -7.61 -8.60
CA ARG A 19 -8.03 -6.23 -8.10
C ARG A 19 -6.76 -5.57 -8.67
N THR A 20 -5.74 -6.36 -9.02
CA THR A 20 -4.49 -5.86 -9.65
C THR A 20 -4.56 -5.78 -11.17
N LEU A 21 -5.53 -6.38 -11.83
CA LEU A 21 -5.76 -6.22 -13.29
C LEU A 21 -6.44 -4.88 -13.64
N SER A 22 -6.90 -4.11 -12.66
CA SER A 22 -7.42 -2.75 -12.87
C SER A 22 -6.33 -1.71 -13.18
N PHE A 23 -5.05 -2.05 -13.09
CA PHE A 23 -3.95 -1.10 -13.23
C PHE A 23 -3.41 -0.93 -14.66
N VAL A 24 -3.90 -1.66 -15.65
CA VAL A 24 -3.27 -1.69 -16.99
C VAL A 24 -4.12 -1.05 -18.10
N ALA A 25 -5.33 -0.59 -17.83
CA ALA A 25 -6.29 -0.21 -18.87
C ALA A 25 -6.45 1.30 -19.15
N ALA A 26 -5.58 2.19 -18.69
CA ALA A 26 -5.78 3.64 -18.85
C ALA A 26 -4.64 4.37 -19.58
N PHE A 27 -4.18 3.85 -20.72
CA PHE A 27 -3.21 4.59 -21.53
C PHE A 27 -3.62 4.64 -23.02
N ALA A 28 -4.71 5.28 -23.35
CA ALA A 28 -4.92 5.80 -24.70
C ALA A 28 -6.07 6.80 -24.75
N LEU A 29 -5.76 7.99 -25.23
CA LEU A 29 -6.59 9.08 -25.75
C LEU A 29 -6.75 10.31 -24.83
N ALA A 30 -5.92 11.32 -25.11
CA ALA A 30 -6.37 12.60 -25.68
C ALA A 30 -5.19 13.56 -25.81
N VAL A 31 -4.66 13.69 -27.01
CA VAL A 31 -3.78 14.81 -27.39
C VAL A 31 -4.68 15.94 -27.88
N SER A 32 -4.81 16.99 -27.10
CA SER A 32 -5.22 18.30 -27.61
C SER A 32 -4.40 19.38 -26.90
N GLY A 33 -3.54 20.00 -27.70
CA GLY A 33 -2.52 20.94 -27.27
C GLY A 33 -3.04 22.19 -26.59
N PHE A 34 -2.36 22.55 -25.52
CA PHE A 34 -2.30 23.92 -25.01
C PHE A 34 -0.83 24.26 -24.74
N SER A 35 -0.32 25.21 -25.52
CA SER A 35 0.99 25.82 -25.26
C SER A 35 0.83 26.84 -24.12
N GLY A 36 1.07 26.41 -22.89
CA GLY A 36 1.25 27.29 -21.75
C GLY A 36 2.76 27.52 -21.54
N GLY A 37 3.18 28.79 -21.57
CA GLY A 37 4.59 29.14 -21.36
C GLY A 37 5.05 28.79 -19.96
N VAL A 38 6.14 28.05 -19.90
CA VAL A 38 6.87 27.70 -18.68
C VAL A 38 7.42 28.99 -18.07
N ALA A 39 6.97 29.34 -16.86
CA ALA A 39 7.67 30.30 -16.01
C ALA A 39 9.08 29.72 -15.76
N GLY A 40 10.12 30.57 -15.86
CA GLY A 40 11.51 30.13 -15.86
C GLY A 40 11.80 29.22 -14.67
N ALA A 41 12.06 27.96 -14.95
CA ALA A 41 12.62 27.03 -13.98
C ALA A 41 14.03 27.54 -13.63
N ASP A 42 14.28 27.82 -12.38
CA ASP A 42 15.64 27.99 -11.87
C ASP A 42 16.45 26.77 -12.31
N ALA A 43 17.69 27.00 -12.74
CA ALA A 43 18.49 25.95 -13.36
C ALA A 43 18.61 24.75 -12.40
N LEU A 44 18.03 23.63 -12.77
CA LEU A 44 18.09 22.38 -12.02
C LEU A 44 19.55 21.91 -12.00
N SER A 45 20.13 21.69 -10.81
CA SER A 45 21.47 21.19 -10.64
C SER A 45 21.53 20.20 -9.48
N TYR A 46 22.48 19.25 -9.56
CA TYR A 46 22.68 18.21 -8.56
C TYR A 46 24.15 18.06 -8.20
N THR A 47 24.41 17.96 -6.91
CA THR A 47 25.72 17.58 -6.39
C THR A 47 25.82 16.07 -6.32
N GLN A 48 26.89 15.49 -6.91
CA GLN A 48 27.12 14.06 -6.95
C GLN A 48 27.98 13.59 -5.77
N THR A 49 27.47 12.67 -4.97
CA THR A 49 28.20 12.06 -3.85
C THR A 49 28.25 10.53 -4.05
N PRO A 50 29.42 9.95 -4.36
CA PRO A 50 29.56 8.51 -4.44
C PRO A 50 29.29 7.86 -3.08
N PHE A 51 28.56 6.73 -3.06
CA PHE A 51 28.38 5.95 -1.86
C PHE A 51 28.80 4.50 -2.04
N LYS A 52 29.18 3.90 -0.91
CA LYS A 52 29.46 2.48 -0.82
C LYS A 52 28.91 1.96 0.50
N LEU A 53 27.87 1.16 0.42
CA LEU A 53 27.21 0.54 1.57
C LEU A 53 27.57 -0.95 1.65
N PRO A 54 27.60 -1.56 2.84
CA PRO A 54 27.74 -3.00 2.98
C PRO A 54 26.66 -3.75 2.19
N ILE A 55 27.00 -4.91 1.65
CA ILE A 55 26.04 -5.75 0.91
C ILE A 55 24.86 -6.22 1.79
N GLU A 56 25.08 -6.26 3.10
CA GLU A 56 24.08 -6.63 4.11
C GLU A 56 23.07 -5.50 4.38
N THR A 57 23.22 -4.32 3.76
CA THR A 57 22.25 -3.22 3.91
C THR A 57 20.92 -3.65 3.34
N ALA A 58 19.92 -3.75 4.21
CA ALA A 58 18.58 -4.18 3.87
C ALA A 58 17.66 -3.00 3.53
N SER A 59 17.84 -1.84 4.19
CA SER A 59 17.07 -0.62 3.95
C SER A 59 17.87 0.63 4.33
N LEU A 60 17.44 1.77 3.75
CA LEU A 60 17.84 3.12 4.14
C LEU A 60 16.59 3.89 4.55
N THR A 61 16.68 4.66 5.61
CA THR A 61 15.59 5.52 6.10
C THR A 61 16.13 6.92 6.32
N ALA A 62 15.47 7.92 5.74
CA ALA A 62 15.83 9.32 5.93
C ALA A 62 15.11 9.87 7.17
N VAL A 63 15.86 10.48 8.10
CA VAL A 63 15.34 11.02 9.36
C VAL A 63 16.31 12.01 9.99
N ASP A 64 15.84 13.12 10.52
CA ASP A 64 16.66 14.06 11.31
C ASP A 64 16.77 13.56 12.76
N LEU A 65 17.82 12.78 13.06
CA LEU A 65 18.06 12.25 14.42
C LEU A 65 18.94 13.15 15.29
N ASN A 66 19.66 14.10 14.69
CA ASN A 66 20.47 15.04 15.43
C ASN A 66 19.73 16.34 15.77
N GLY A 67 18.60 16.62 15.10
CA GLY A 67 17.74 17.79 15.31
C GLY A 67 18.31 19.07 14.72
N ASP A 68 19.13 18.98 13.64
CA ASP A 68 19.69 20.14 12.94
C ASP A 68 18.82 20.61 11.77
N GLY A 69 17.74 19.87 11.47
CA GLY A 69 16.80 20.15 10.41
C GLY A 69 17.17 19.51 9.08
N GLN A 70 18.34 18.87 8.96
CA GLN A 70 18.73 18.09 7.79
C GLN A 70 18.43 16.62 8.03
N LEU A 71 17.99 15.90 6.98
CA LEU A 71 17.71 14.47 7.12
C LEU A 71 19.01 13.66 7.04
N ASP A 72 19.24 12.85 8.06
CA ASP A 72 20.28 11.86 8.13
C ASP A 72 19.83 10.56 7.46
N LEU A 73 20.75 9.63 7.19
CA LEU A 73 20.45 8.33 6.61
C LEU A 73 20.75 7.21 7.61
N LEU A 74 19.69 6.52 8.03
CA LEU A 74 19.78 5.34 8.88
C LEU A 74 19.75 4.08 8.02
N ALA A 75 20.88 3.36 7.95
CA ALA A 75 21.01 2.10 7.25
C ALA A 75 20.77 0.92 8.20
N GLN A 76 19.86 0.03 7.81
CA GLN A 76 19.67 -1.24 8.51
C GLN A 76 20.55 -2.32 7.90
N LEU A 77 21.37 -2.96 8.73
CA LEU A 77 22.15 -4.15 8.41
C LEU A 77 21.62 -5.35 9.23
N ASP A 78 22.08 -6.53 8.91
CA ASP A 78 21.66 -7.75 9.62
C ASP A 78 21.97 -7.75 11.12
N THR A 79 23.05 -7.05 11.52
CA THR A 79 23.57 -7.08 12.89
C THR A 79 23.71 -5.72 13.55
N GLU A 80 23.44 -4.64 12.85
CA GLU A 80 23.56 -3.29 13.38
C GLU A 80 22.70 -2.28 12.59
N LEU A 81 22.50 -1.11 13.20
CA LEU A 81 22.03 0.09 12.52
C LEU A 81 23.22 1.04 12.36
N ARG A 82 23.37 1.67 11.18
CA ARG A 82 24.38 2.70 10.92
C ARG A 82 23.72 4.01 10.55
N LEU A 83 24.03 5.05 11.29
CA LEU A 83 23.56 6.41 11.03
C LEU A 83 24.67 7.20 10.34
N TYR A 84 24.38 7.67 9.13
CA TYR A 84 25.20 8.60 8.37
C TYR A 84 24.59 9.99 8.51
N LEU A 85 25.31 10.91 9.13
CA LEU A 85 24.84 12.28 9.32
C LEU A 85 25.05 13.11 8.05
N GLN A 86 24.05 13.90 7.69
CA GLN A 86 24.22 14.92 6.67
C GLN A 86 25.03 16.09 7.26
N ARG A 87 26.09 16.49 6.58
CA ARG A 87 26.94 17.62 6.99
C ARG A 87 27.35 18.44 5.78
N ASP A 88 27.30 19.76 5.91
CA ASP A 88 27.65 20.67 4.82
C ASP A 88 26.93 20.36 3.49
N GLY A 89 25.68 19.89 3.57
CA GLY A 89 24.86 19.53 2.43
C GLY A 89 25.26 18.24 1.72
N GLY A 90 25.96 17.30 2.41
CA GLY A 90 26.36 16.02 1.85
C GLY A 90 26.57 14.93 2.89
N PHE A 91 27.00 13.75 2.42
CA PHE A 91 27.26 12.58 3.27
C PHE A 91 28.68 12.04 3.05
N ASP A 92 29.29 11.55 4.12
CA ASP A 92 30.49 10.69 4.05
C ASP A 92 30.05 9.22 4.32
N PHE A 93 29.98 8.42 3.28
CA PHE A 93 29.64 7.00 3.37
C PHE A 93 30.84 6.08 3.68
N GLY A 94 31.99 6.64 3.94
CA GLY A 94 33.22 5.89 4.26
C GLY A 94 33.22 5.39 5.70
N THR A 95 33.88 6.12 6.59
CA THR A 95 34.06 5.72 7.99
C THR A 95 33.32 6.60 8.99
N ASP A 96 32.67 7.66 8.53
CA ASP A 96 31.95 8.62 9.40
C ASP A 96 30.49 8.21 9.57
N PHE A 97 30.27 7.16 10.35
CA PHE A 97 28.93 6.71 10.74
C PHE A 97 28.87 6.38 12.24
N ILE A 98 27.70 6.48 12.82
CA ILE A 98 27.42 6.11 14.21
C ILE A 98 26.74 4.75 14.24
N SER A 99 27.40 3.74 14.79
CA SER A 99 26.88 2.37 14.86
C SER A 99 26.05 2.13 16.11
N LEU A 100 24.93 1.39 15.95
CA LEU A 100 24.20 0.75 17.04
C LEU A 100 24.17 -0.77 16.79
N PRO A 101 25.11 -1.53 17.36
CA PRO A 101 25.20 -2.97 17.15
C PRO A 101 24.11 -3.72 17.94
N SER A 102 23.48 -4.73 17.33
CA SER A 102 22.55 -5.62 18.01
C SER A 102 23.25 -6.58 18.99
N ALA A 103 24.55 -6.73 18.88
CA ALA A 103 25.36 -7.69 19.65
C ALA A 103 24.82 -9.13 19.56
N GLY A 104 24.24 -9.54 18.42
CA GLY A 104 23.64 -10.85 18.18
C GLY A 104 22.28 -11.05 18.84
N ARG A 105 21.67 -9.99 19.39
CA ARG A 105 20.32 -10.01 19.95
C ARG A 105 19.28 -9.69 18.87
N ALA A 106 18.06 -10.15 19.06
CA ALA A 106 16.93 -9.71 18.26
C ALA A 106 16.62 -8.24 18.59
N LEU A 107 16.55 -7.41 17.57
CA LEU A 107 16.36 -5.96 17.66
C LEU A 107 15.27 -5.52 16.69
N GLY A 108 14.10 -5.21 17.21
CA GLY A 108 13.10 -4.45 16.48
C GLY A 108 13.39 -2.96 16.62
N TRP A 109 13.21 -2.16 15.56
CA TRP A 109 13.44 -0.74 15.65
C TRP A 109 12.38 0.05 14.89
N ASP A 110 12.22 1.29 15.26
CA ASP A 110 11.43 2.31 14.58
C ASP A 110 11.92 3.71 15.00
N ILE A 111 11.29 4.73 14.47
CA ILE A 111 11.59 6.13 14.76
C ILE A 111 10.30 6.79 15.26
N GLY A 112 10.41 7.63 16.27
CA GLY A 112 9.24 8.32 16.77
C GLY A 112 9.52 9.49 17.69
N LEU A 113 8.46 10.29 17.93
CA LEU A 113 8.41 11.46 18.78
C LEU A 113 7.82 11.07 20.15
N VAL A 114 8.59 10.33 20.96
CA VAL A 114 8.09 9.83 22.26
C VAL A 114 8.17 10.87 23.37
N ASP A 115 8.88 11.97 23.15
CA ASP A 115 9.05 13.04 24.10
C ASP A 115 8.41 14.35 23.70
N ALA A 116 8.19 15.19 24.69
CA ALA A 116 7.61 16.53 24.52
C ALA A 116 8.55 17.55 23.84
N ASP A 117 9.82 17.19 23.58
CA ASP A 117 10.78 18.09 22.95
C ASP A 117 10.66 18.17 21.41
N GLY A 118 9.78 17.33 20.84
CA GLY A 118 9.50 17.31 19.41
C GLY A 118 10.65 16.80 18.53
N LYS A 119 11.65 16.13 19.13
CA LYS A 119 12.77 15.54 18.40
C LYS A 119 12.57 14.04 18.21
N PRO A 120 12.78 13.51 17.01
CA PRO A 120 12.70 12.09 16.78
C PRO A 120 13.78 11.34 17.55
N SER A 121 13.43 10.18 18.05
CA SER A 121 14.33 9.23 18.71
C SER A 121 14.32 7.91 17.95
N LEU A 122 15.44 7.20 17.96
CA LEU A 122 15.49 5.82 17.53
C LEU A 122 14.95 4.94 18.65
N ILE A 123 13.81 4.30 18.40
CA ILE A 123 13.13 3.44 19.37
C ILE A 123 13.45 2.00 19.05
N THR A 124 13.87 1.24 20.04
CA THR A 124 14.20 -0.18 19.86
C THR A 124 13.36 -1.07 20.79
N LEU A 125 12.94 -2.22 20.27
CA LEU A 125 12.41 -3.34 21.05
C LEU A 125 13.51 -4.40 21.14
N GLU A 126 14.12 -4.54 22.32
CA GLU A 126 15.23 -5.47 22.52
C GLU A 126 14.76 -6.80 23.12
N GLN A 127 15.03 -7.88 22.37
CA GLN A 127 14.68 -9.27 22.76
C GLN A 127 13.20 -9.46 23.18
N GLY A 128 12.32 -8.55 22.75
CA GLY A 128 10.91 -8.54 23.15
C GLY A 128 10.66 -8.20 24.62
N SER A 129 11.67 -7.77 25.38
CA SER A 129 11.58 -7.55 26.84
C SER A 129 11.59 -6.09 27.25
N GLU A 130 12.22 -5.23 26.47
CA GLU A 130 12.40 -3.81 26.79
C GLU A 130 12.23 -2.94 25.55
N VAL A 131 11.60 -1.78 25.71
CA VAL A 131 11.58 -0.71 24.71
C VAL A 131 12.49 0.39 25.20
N LEU A 132 13.47 0.76 24.37
CA LEU A 132 14.49 1.74 24.67
C LEU A 132 14.44 2.88 23.65
N ALA A 133 14.67 4.12 24.10
CA ALA A 133 14.86 5.29 23.24
C ALA A 133 16.34 5.67 23.20
N TYR A 134 16.90 5.74 21.99
CA TYR A 134 18.27 6.17 21.76
C TYR A 134 18.29 7.56 21.16
N ARG A 135 19.17 8.40 21.67
CA ARG A 135 19.44 9.75 21.18
C ARG A 135 20.91 10.00 21.04
N LEU A 136 21.28 10.92 20.18
CA LEU A 136 22.65 11.35 20.03
C LEU A 136 23.08 12.26 21.17
N ASN A 137 24.38 12.29 21.46
CA ASN A 137 24.97 13.30 22.31
C ASN A 137 24.93 14.69 21.61
N GLU A 138 25.22 15.78 22.36
CA GLU A 138 25.17 17.15 21.82
C GLU A 138 26.11 17.40 20.66
N ALA A 139 27.20 16.63 20.54
CA ALA A 139 28.14 16.73 19.46
C ALA A 139 27.73 15.86 18.24
N ALA A 140 26.65 15.11 18.33
CA ALA A 140 26.19 14.16 17.34
C ALA A 140 27.30 13.19 16.86
N THR A 141 28.04 12.63 17.81
CA THR A 141 29.16 11.71 17.52
C THR A 141 28.96 10.30 18.01
N GLU A 142 28.04 10.11 18.95
CA GLU A 142 27.74 8.80 19.55
C GLU A 142 26.34 8.77 20.16
N TRP A 143 25.80 7.56 20.32
CA TRP A 143 24.57 7.34 21.05
C TRP A 143 24.78 7.58 22.54
N ARG A 144 23.88 8.31 23.18
CA ARG A 144 23.81 8.39 24.65
C ARG A 144 23.36 7.05 25.23
N ALA A 145 23.53 6.87 26.54
CA ALA A 145 22.88 5.76 27.24
C ALA A 145 21.37 5.82 26.98
N PRO A 146 20.76 4.69 26.56
CA PRO A 146 19.34 4.69 26.18
C PRO A 146 18.45 4.95 27.41
N GLU A 147 17.32 5.56 27.17
CA GLU A 147 16.24 5.68 28.12
C GLU A 147 15.32 4.45 28.04
N VAL A 148 14.97 3.87 29.18
CA VAL A 148 14.04 2.75 29.24
C VAL A 148 12.61 3.28 29.23
N LEU A 149 11.90 3.07 28.11
CA LEU A 149 10.50 3.47 27.97
C LEU A 149 9.55 2.45 28.60
N LEU A 150 9.77 1.18 28.31
CA LEU A 150 9.00 0.05 28.87
C LEU A 150 9.96 -1.11 29.19
N SER A 151 9.62 -1.90 30.20
CA SER A 151 10.39 -3.08 30.60
C SER A 151 9.50 -4.20 31.12
N GLY A 152 10.05 -5.41 31.17
CA GLY A 152 9.31 -6.60 31.63
C GLY A 152 8.25 -7.07 30.64
N LEU A 153 8.45 -6.80 29.37
CA LEU A 153 7.56 -7.21 28.27
C LEU A 153 7.78 -8.68 27.90
N ALA A 154 6.82 -9.26 27.20
CA ALA A 154 6.89 -10.56 26.57
C ALA A 154 6.50 -10.45 25.07
N ALA A 155 7.00 -9.41 24.41
CA ALA A 155 6.66 -9.14 23.03
C ALA A 155 7.30 -10.15 22.07
N ALA A 156 6.57 -10.53 21.03
CA ALA A 156 7.11 -11.34 19.95
C ALA A 156 8.07 -10.51 19.10
N ILE A 157 9.23 -11.11 18.75
CA ILE A 157 10.22 -10.46 17.91
C ILE A 157 10.93 -11.52 17.05
N GLY A 158 11.22 -11.16 15.79
CA GLY A 158 12.03 -11.99 14.90
C GLY A 158 13.52 -11.91 15.23
N SER A 159 14.32 -12.80 14.68
CA SER A 159 15.77 -12.79 14.83
C SER A 159 16.42 -11.70 13.97
N GLY A 160 17.55 -11.15 14.43
CA GLY A 160 18.32 -10.11 13.72
C GLY A 160 17.77 -8.70 13.97
N VAL A 161 18.16 -7.78 13.10
CA VAL A 161 17.71 -6.38 13.12
C VAL A 161 16.60 -6.21 12.11
N GLN A 162 15.45 -5.70 12.53
CA GLN A 162 14.30 -5.47 11.64
C GLN A 162 13.51 -4.23 12.05
N ARG A 163 12.99 -3.49 11.07
CA ARG A 163 12.03 -2.41 11.32
C ARG A 163 10.64 -2.99 11.53
N LEU A 164 9.96 -2.58 12.61
CA LEU A 164 8.66 -3.13 13.00
C LEU A 164 7.48 -2.19 12.75
N HIS A 165 7.72 -0.90 12.50
CA HIS A 165 6.67 0.14 12.38
C HIS A 165 5.70 0.13 13.56
N PHE A 166 6.25 0.09 14.78
CA PHE A 166 5.48 -0.03 16.00
C PHE A 166 5.30 1.29 16.76
N VAL A 167 5.82 2.38 16.24
CA VAL A 167 5.77 3.72 16.82
C VAL A 167 4.88 4.61 15.97
N ARG A 168 3.80 5.16 16.55
CA ARG A 168 2.84 5.98 15.82
C ARG A 168 1.95 6.76 16.77
N ASP A 169 1.70 8.04 16.51
CA ASP A 169 0.65 8.83 17.18
C ASP A 169 -0.73 8.33 16.72
N VAL A 170 -1.43 7.63 17.60
CA VAL A 170 -2.77 7.05 17.33
C VAL A 170 -3.89 7.88 17.93
N ASN A 171 -3.59 8.83 18.81
CA ASN A 171 -4.58 9.67 19.47
C ASN A 171 -4.51 11.14 19.05
N GLY A 172 -3.56 11.52 18.19
CA GLY A 172 -3.41 12.86 17.64
C GLY A 172 -2.89 13.89 18.65
N ASP A 173 -2.22 13.45 19.74
CA ASP A 173 -1.72 14.36 20.80
C ASP A 173 -0.32 14.93 20.50
N GLY A 174 0.29 14.52 19.39
CA GLY A 174 1.61 14.96 18.93
C GLY A 174 2.76 14.18 19.55
N ARG A 175 2.49 13.10 20.26
CA ARG A 175 3.48 12.15 20.77
C ARG A 175 3.15 10.76 20.24
N ASP A 176 4.18 10.04 19.86
CA ASP A 176 3.99 8.71 19.34
C ASP A 176 3.72 7.68 20.46
N ASP A 177 2.78 6.82 20.18
CA ASP A 177 2.38 5.67 20.97
C ASP A 177 3.12 4.42 20.53
N LEU A 178 3.04 3.33 21.30
CA LEU A 178 3.72 2.07 21.00
C LEU A 178 2.72 0.95 20.75
N ILE A 179 2.81 0.30 19.59
CA ILE A 179 2.00 -0.86 19.21
C ILE A 179 2.88 -2.10 19.22
N LEU A 180 2.85 -2.85 20.32
CA LEU A 180 3.75 -3.97 20.51
C LEU A 180 3.07 -5.32 20.24
N PRO A 181 3.75 -6.22 19.49
CA PRO A 181 3.25 -7.58 19.30
C PRO A 181 3.45 -8.41 20.57
N ASP A 182 2.38 -8.69 21.29
CA ASP A 182 2.37 -9.62 22.42
C ASP A 182 2.24 -11.07 21.91
N SER A 183 2.19 -12.07 22.77
CA SER A 183 2.21 -13.48 22.41
C SER A 183 1.05 -13.93 21.52
N ASP A 184 -0.13 -13.33 21.69
CA ASP A 184 -1.38 -13.70 21.03
C ASP A 184 -2.23 -12.50 20.57
N ARG A 185 -1.72 -11.27 20.80
CA ARG A 185 -2.43 -10.02 20.53
C ARG A 185 -1.47 -8.85 20.30
N LEU A 186 -2.01 -7.68 19.99
CA LEU A 186 -1.27 -6.44 20.05
C LEU A 186 -1.54 -5.73 21.39
N ALA A 187 -0.54 -5.02 21.88
CA ALA A 187 -0.63 -4.17 23.04
C ALA A 187 -0.33 -2.72 22.63
N LEU A 188 -1.34 -1.85 22.67
CA LEU A 188 -1.22 -0.42 22.38
C LEU A 188 -0.97 0.33 23.68
N TYR A 189 0.18 0.97 23.79
CA TYR A 189 0.59 1.81 24.91
C TYR A 189 0.50 3.28 24.49
N LEU A 190 -0.45 4.02 25.01
CA LEU A 190 -0.57 5.46 24.74
C LEU A 190 0.43 6.26 25.56
N ALA A 191 1.10 7.20 24.91
CA ALA A 191 2.02 8.13 25.55
C ALA A 191 1.29 9.05 26.54
N ALA A 192 1.89 9.27 27.71
CA ALA A 192 1.33 10.13 28.75
C ALA A 192 2.45 10.93 29.44
N THR A 193 2.09 11.91 30.21
CA THR A 193 3.06 12.69 31.01
C THR A 193 3.82 11.77 31.94
N GLY A 194 5.11 11.54 31.67
CA GLY A 194 6.00 10.72 32.48
C GLY A 194 6.00 9.23 32.18
N GLY A 195 5.56 8.82 30.99
CA GLY A 195 5.63 7.44 30.51
C GLY A 195 4.45 7.04 29.65
N PHE A 196 3.99 5.80 29.79
CA PHE A 196 2.90 5.24 28.99
C PHE A 196 1.74 4.80 29.89
N LEU A 197 0.52 4.89 29.36
CA LEU A 197 -0.66 4.34 30.02
C LEU A 197 -0.64 2.80 30.00
N PRO A 198 -1.44 2.14 30.84
CA PRO A 198 -1.65 0.71 30.74
C PRO A 198 -2.15 0.34 29.33
N PRO A 199 -1.67 -0.76 28.73
CA PRO A 199 -1.95 -1.05 27.33
C PRO A 199 -3.41 -1.42 27.09
N LEU A 200 -3.97 -0.88 26.01
CA LEU A 200 -5.13 -1.45 25.36
C LEU A 200 -4.70 -2.74 24.66
N ARG A 201 -5.40 -3.83 24.94
CA ARG A 201 -5.13 -5.13 24.32
C ARG A 201 -6.06 -5.36 23.14
N ILE A 202 -5.46 -5.46 21.96
CA ILE A 202 -6.16 -5.65 20.70
C ILE A 202 -6.02 -7.11 20.32
N ASP A 203 -7.13 -7.82 20.19
CA ASP A 203 -7.16 -9.24 19.89
C ASP A 203 -6.90 -9.52 18.40
N THR A 204 -5.68 -9.25 17.99
CA THR A 204 -5.13 -9.55 16.67
C THR A 204 -3.64 -9.80 16.78
N GLN A 205 -3.10 -10.68 15.95
CA GLN A 205 -1.70 -11.09 16.02
C GLN A 205 -0.85 -10.39 14.97
N ALA A 206 0.40 -10.09 15.34
CA ALA A 206 1.41 -9.74 14.38
C ALA A 206 1.69 -10.94 13.46
N ARG A 207 1.80 -10.67 12.15
CA ARG A 207 1.98 -11.72 11.14
C ARG A 207 3.45 -11.96 10.85
N LEU A 208 3.83 -13.23 10.74
CA LEU A 208 5.14 -13.64 10.29
C LEU A 208 5.10 -13.84 8.76
N ASN A 209 5.65 -12.89 8.02
CA ASN A 209 5.80 -13.01 6.59
C ASN A 209 7.09 -13.75 6.24
N THR A 210 6.97 -14.87 5.53
CA THR A 210 8.12 -15.61 5.00
C THR A 210 8.26 -15.26 3.52
N THR A 211 9.32 -14.56 3.15
CA THR A 211 9.63 -14.28 1.75
C THR A 211 10.25 -15.52 1.11
N LEU A 212 9.44 -16.26 0.35
CA LEU A 212 9.88 -17.50 -0.35
C LEU A 212 10.54 -17.22 -1.71
N PHE A 213 10.54 -15.99 -2.19
CA PHE A 213 11.06 -15.61 -3.51
C PHE A 213 12.28 -14.72 -3.40
N SER A 214 13.42 -15.32 -3.06
CA SER A 214 14.71 -14.76 -3.46
C SER A 214 15.22 -15.57 -4.66
N PRO A 215 15.67 -14.95 -5.76
CA PRO A 215 16.30 -15.67 -6.87
C PRO A 215 17.57 -16.42 -6.46
N ASN A 216 18.07 -16.19 -5.26
CA ASN A 216 19.16 -16.92 -4.62
C ASN A 216 18.61 -17.69 -3.41
N LEU A 217 18.20 -18.93 -3.63
CA LEU A 217 17.75 -19.86 -2.57
C LEU A 217 18.76 -20.05 -1.43
N GLU A 218 20.02 -19.68 -1.60
CA GLU A 218 21.08 -19.74 -0.61
C GLU A 218 21.18 -18.49 0.29
N ARG A 219 20.49 -17.40 -0.04
CA ARG A 219 20.50 -16.15 0.72
C ARG A 219 19.08 -15.77 1.14
N ARG A 220 18.72 -16.13 2.38
CA ARG A 220 17.63 -15.61 3.19
C ARG A 220 16.24 -16.14 2.89
N ILE A 221 15.85 -17.15 3.64
CA ILE A 221 14.48 -17.24 4.14
C ILE A 221 14.35 -16.12 5.18
N GLY A 222 13.95 -14.94 4.74
CA GLY A 222 13.68 -13.83 5.62
C GLY A 222 12.31 -14.02 6.27
N GLN A 223 12.27 -14.10 7.58
CA GLN A 223 11.03 -14.02 8.35
C GLN A 223 10.95 -12.60 8.89
N ALA A 224 10.00 -11.83 8.39
CA ALA A 224 9.70 -10.50 8.91
C ALA A 224 8.39 -10.55 9.70
N LEU A 225 8.45 -10.11 10.95
CA LEU A 225 7.26 -9.87 11.75
C LEU A 225 6.61 -8.55 11.27
N ARG A 226 5.33 -8.59 10.94
CA ARG A 226 4.58 -7.39 10.56
C ARG A 226 3.43 -7.16 11.51
N ILE A 227 3.34 -5.94 12.02
CA ILE A 227 2.16 -5.48 12.75
C ILE A 227 1.06 -5.20 11.72
N PRO A 228 -0.16 -5.72 11.88
CA PRO A 228 -1.28 -5.41 10.99
C PRO A 228 -1.51 -3.91 10.90
N PRO A 229 -1.89 -3.37 9.74
CA PRO A 229 -2.23 -1.96 9.61
C PRO A 229 -3.44 -1.64 10.51
N LEU A 230 -3.29 -0.62 11.32
CA LEU A 230 -4.37 -0.02 12.09
C LEU A 230 -4.82 1.26 11.38
N GLN A 231 -6.11 1.43 11.15
CA GLN A 231 -6.67 2.62 10.53
C GLN A 231 -7.20 3.56 11.61
N LEU A 232 -7.06 4.86 11.37
CA LEU A 232 -7.56 5.90 12.26
C LEU A 232 -8.48 6.80 11.45
N ARG A 233 -9.74 6.87 11.82
CA ARG A 233 -10.73 7.81 11.27
C ARG A 233 -11.92 7.94 12.18
N ASP A 234 -12.61 9.06 12.09
CA ASP A 234 -13.84 9.32 12.81
C ASP A 234 -14.98 8.48 12.22
N VAL A 235 -15.45 7.48 12.96
CA VAL A 235 -16.53 6.56 12.56
C VAL A 235 -17.88 7.01 13.12
N ASN A 236 -17.88 7.72 14.26
CA ASN A 236 -19.09 8.04 15.00
C ASN A 236 -19.50 9.53 14.89
N GLY A 237 -18.80 10.33 14.08
CA GLY A 237 -19.12 11.73 13.83
C GLY A 237 -18.83 12.68 14.99
N ASP A 238 -17.88 12.33 15.89
CA ASP A 238 -17.54 13.15 17.05
C ASP A 238 -16.24 13.96 16.88
N LEU A 239 -15.60 13.86 15.72
CA LEU A 239 -14.34 14.51 15.32
C LEU A 239 -13.08 13.95 15.99
N ALA A 240 -13.18 12.91 16.80
CA ALA A 240 -12.04 12.15 17.27
C ALA A 240 -11.75 10.97 16.32
N ALA A 241 -10.49 10.65 16.14
CA ALA A 241 -10.14 9.51 15.30
C ALA A 241 -10.29 8.20 16.08
N ASP A 242 -11.21 7.36 15.64
CA ASP A 242 -11.43 6.02 16.19
C ASP A 242 -10.40 5.03 15.64
N LEU A 243 -10.11 4.00 16.43
CA LEU A 243 -9.18 2.95 16.06
C LEU A 243 -9.92 1.79 15.40
N ILE A 244 -9.57 1.52 14.12
CA ILE A 244 -10.14 0.42 13.35
C ILE A 244 -9.08 -0.66 13.18
N VAL A 245 -9.42 -1.86 13.60
CA VAL A 245 -8.63 -3.09 13.42
C VAL A 245 -9.27 -3.88 12.29
N ASP A 246 -8.64 -3.84 11.12
CA ASP A 246 -9.12 -4.49 9.91
C ASP A 246 -8.13 -5.60 9.50
N THR A 247 -8.49 -6.85 9.77
CA THR A 247 -7.69 -8.04 9.47
C THR A 247 -8.51 -9.07 8.71
N ASP A 248 -7.87 -10.07 8.10
CA ASP A 248 -8.59 -11.14 7.42
C ASP A 248 -9.57 -11.91 8.34
N GLU A 249 -9.35 -11.86 9.66
CA GLU A 249 -10.10 -12.62 10.65
C GLU A 249 -11.25 -11.81 11.26
N ARG A 250 -11.06 -10.49 11.36
CA ARG A 250 -12.02 -9.62 12.06
C ARG A 250 -11.95 -8.17 11.62
N LEU A 251 -13.08 -7.48 11.76
CA LEU A 251 -13.19 -6.03 11.76
C LEU A 251 -13.68 -5.59 13.13
N ALA A 252 -12.91 -4.74 13.82
CA ALA A 252 -13.30 -4.20 15.13
C ALA A 252 -13.04 -2.70 15.19
N VAL A 253 -13.94 -1.94 15.85
CA VAL A 253 -13.80 -0.50 16.02
C VAL A 253 -13.80 -0.16 17.51
N PHE A 254 -12.77 0.57 17.94
CA PHE A 254 -12.63 1.10 19.27
C PHE A 254 -12.85 2.60 19.21
N LEU A 255 -13.96 3.06 19.77
CA LEU A 255 -14.28 4.49 19.76
C LEU A 255 -13.34 5.27 20.66
N ALA A 256 -12.92 6.43 20.18
CA ALA A 256 -12.13 7.39 20.91
C ALA A 256 -13.01 8.20 21.88
N ASP A 257 -12.49 8.49 23.07
CA ASP A 257 -13.03 9.48 23.99
C ASP A 257 -11.88 10.37 24.49
N PRO A 258 -11.66 11.54 23.88
CA PRO A 258 -10.59 12.46 24.25
C PRO A 258 -10.66 12.93 25.71
N THR A 259 -11.78 12.70 26.39
CA THR A 259 -11.97 13.06 27.82
C THR A 259 -11.67 11.91 28.76
N ALA A 260 -11.61 10.68 28.26
CA ALA A 260 -11.30 9.49 29.04
C ALA A 260 -9.79 9.36 29.29
N ALA A 261 -9.44 8.83 30.45
CA ALA A 261 -8.05 8.63 30.84
C ALA A 261 -7.30 7.65 29.89
N ASN A 262 -8.00 6.69 29.30
CA ASN A 262 -7.43 5.67 28.41
C ASN A 262 -7.66 5.97 26.94
N TYR A 263 -8.24 7.11 26.58
CA TYR A 263 -8.58 7.57 25.24
C TYR A 263 -9.49 6.62 24.45
N PHE A 264 -9.12 5.37 24.26
CA PHE A 264 -9.95 4.34 23.61
C PHE A 264 -10.70 3.49 24.65
N SER A 265 -11.87 2.99 24.26
CA SER A 265 -12.61 1.99 25.04
C SER A 265 -11.81 0.68 25.16
N ALA A 266 -11.94 -0.02 26.30
CA ALA A 266 -11.22 -1.29 26.51
C ALA A 266 -11.77 -2.42 25.61
N ASP A 267 -13.06 -2.34 25.30
CA ASP A 267 -13.76 -3.28 24.41
C ASP A 267 -14.14 -2.56 23.12
N PRO A 268 -14.16 -3.24 21.96
CA PRO A 268 -14.62 -2.63 20.73
C PRO A 268 -16.09 -2.21 20.83
N SER A 269 -16.45 -1.09 20.22
CA SER A 269 -17.84 -0.62 20.14
C SER A 269 -18.69 -1.51 19.25
N PHE A 270 -18.07 -2.07 18.20
CA PHE A 270 -18.59 -3.21 17.48
C PHE A 270 -17.46 -4.09 16.95
N GLU A 271 -17.80 -5.33 16.70
CA GLU A 271 -16.90 -6.34 16.17
C GLU A 271 -17.64 -7.23 15.18
N LEU A 272 -16.98 -7.53 14.06
CA LEU A 272 -17.42 -8.49 13.07
C LEU A 272 -16.38 -9.61 13.00
N ASP A 273 -16.80 -10.82 13.39
CA ASP A 273 -15.99 -12.03 13.28
C ASP A 273 -16.16 -12.62 11.88
N ARG A 274 -15.16 -12.39 11.01
CA ARG A 274 -15.17 -12.86 9.62
C ARG A 274 -15.10 -14.37 9.52
N LEU A 275 -14.38 -15.01 10.43
CA LEU A 275 -14.27 -16.47 10.46
C LEU A 275 -15.62 -17.11 10.81
N ALA A 276 -16.35 -16.55 11.77
CA ALA A 276 -17.69 -17.01 12.10
C ALA A 276 -18.69 -16.80 10.94
N ILE A 277 -18.55 -15.71 10.20
CA ILE A 277 -19.35 -15.47 9.00
C ILE A 277 -19.03 -16.51 7.92
N GLU A 278 -17.75 -16.74 7.64
CA GLU A 278 -17.31 -17.76 6.67
C GLU A 278 -17.80 -19.15 7.05
N GLU A 279 -17.69 -19.53 8.33
CA GLU A 279 -18.21 -20.80 8.83
C GLU A 279 -19.73 -20.90 8.64
N SER A 280 -20.48 -19.80 8.85
CA SER A 280 -21.93 -19.76 8.67
C SER A 280 -22.36 -19.89 7.21
N LEU A 281 -21.55 -19.42 6.28
CA LEU A 281 -21.77 -19.52 4.85
C LEU A 281 -21.48 -20.93 4.31
N GLY A 282 -20.67 -21.70 5.03
CA GLY A 282 -20.29 -23.07 4.70
C GLY A 282 -18.90 -23.16 4.05
N GLU A 283 -18.32 -24.33 4.11
CA GLU A 283 -17.03 -24.63 3.51
C GLU A 283 -17.17 -24.98 2.03
N PHE A 284 -16.16 -24.54 1.25
CA PHE A 284 -16.02 -24.99 -0.14
C PHE A 284 -15.69 -26.49 -0.17
N ASP A 285 -16.61 -27.27 -0.74
CA ASP A 285 -16.44 -28.72 -0.94
C ASP A 285 -16.48 -29.03 -2.44
N ILE A 286 -15.38 -29.56 -2.94
CA ILE A 286 -15.26 -29.93 -4.35
C ILE A 286 -16.21 -31.08 -4.74
N GLU A 287 -16.66 -31.91 -3.77
CA GLU A 287 -17.58 -33.00 -4.02
C GLU A 287 -19.02 -32.50 -4.25
N THR A 288 -19.33 -31.34 -3.69
CA THR A 288 -20.65 -30.69 -3.82
C THR A 288 -20.68 -29.60 -4.88
N LEU A 289 -19.56 -29.37 -5.58
CA LEU A 289 -19.44 -28.32 -6.58
C LEU A 289 -20.42 -28.53 -7.75
N ASP A 290 -21.23 -27.50 -8.01
CA ASP A 290 -22.11 -27.50 -9.19
C ASP A 290 -21.30 -27.20 -10.46
N PHE A 291 -21.02 -28.23 -11.24
CA PHE A 291 -20.30 -28.09 -12.52
C PHE A 291 -21.08 -27.32 -13.60
N ALA A 292 -22.39 -27.10 -13.39
CA ALA A 292 -23.18 -26.21 -14.23
C ALA A 292 -23.12 -24.74 -13.80
N ASN A 293 -22.65 -24.47 -12.57
CA ASN A 293 -22.55 -23.12 -12.02
C ASN A 293 -21.32 -22.99 -11.09
N LEU A 294 -20.13 -22.95 -11.67
CA LEU A 294 -18.89 -22.78 -10.91
C LEU A 294 -18.83 -21.46 -10.16
N THR A 295 -19.48 -20.40 -10.69
CA THR A 295 -19.57 -19.10 -10.01
C THR A 295 -20.52 -19.12 -8.80
N GLY A 296 -21.22 -20.23 -8.58
CA GLY A 296 -22.04 -20.45 -7.37
C GLY A 296 -21.24 -20.41 -6.07
N VAL A 297 -19.91 -20.63 -6.12
CA VAL A 297 -19.01 -20.48 -4.96
C VAL A 297 -19.02 -19.07 -4.38
N LEU A 298 -19.44 -18.06 -5.13
CA LEU A 298 -19.60 -16.69 -4.64
C LEU A 298 -20.68 -16.57 -3.54
N ALA A 299 -21.59 -17.55 -3.43
CA ALA A 299 -22.53 -17.61 -2.32
C ALA A 299 -21.85 -17.87 -0.97
N LEU A 300 -20.63 -18.38 -0.97
CA LEU A 300 -19.81 -18.64 0.22
C LEU A 300 -18.88 -17.45 0.57
N THR A 301 -19.02 -16.32 -0.09
CA THR A 301 -18.20 -15.13 0.16
C THR A 301 -19.00 -14.07 0.90
N HIS A 302 -18.30 -13.26 1.69
CA HIS A 302 -18.84 -12.06 2.31
C HIS A 302 -18.01 -10.83 1.90
N GLU A 303 -18.57 -9.67 2.15
CA GLU A 303 -17.95 -8.38 1.92
C GLU A 303 -18.59 -7.36 2.85
N GLU A 304 -17.81 -6.49 3.46
CA GLU A 304 -18.29 -5.40 4.29
C GLU A 304 -17.81 -4.05 3.76
N LEU A 305 -18.68 -3.06 3.90
CA LEU A 305 -18.37 -1.65 3.65
C LEU A 305 -18.77 -0.86 4.89
N LEU A 306 -17.86 -0.04 5.37
CA LEU A 306 -18.07 0.88 6.47
C LEU A 306 -18.01 2.30 5.92
N GLU A 307 -19.18 2.89 5.70
CA GLU A 307 -19.35 4.22 5.07
C GLU A 307 -20.64 4.88 5.59
N ASP A 308 -20.66 6.22 5.62
CA ASP A 308 -21.88 7.00 5.85
C ASP A 308 -22.85 6.81 4.67
N ILE A 309 -23.91 6.05 4.88
CA ILE A 309 -24.89 5.68 3.87
C ILE A 309 -26.05 6.67 3.84
N ASP A 310 -26.50 7.16 5.00
CA ASP A 310 -27.69 8.00 5.11
C ASP A 310 -27.36 9.52 5.15
N GLY A 311 -26.10 9.88 5.26
CA GLY A 311 -25.62 11.27 5.20
C GLY A 311 -25.68 11.98 6.54
N ASP A 312 -25.71 11.26 7.64
CA ASP A 312 -25.78 11.85 9.01
C ASP A 312 -24.40 12.15 9.59
N GLY A 313 -23.32 11.79 8.90
CA GLY A 313 -21.92 11.97 9.30
C GLY A 313 -21.40 10.86 10.21
N ILE A 314 -22.13 9.77 10.37
CA ILE A 314 -21.73 8.57 11.10
C ILE A 314 -21.60 7.41 10.11
N GLU A 315 -20.58 6.58 10.24
CA GLU A 315 -20.42 5.44 9.35
C GLU A 315 -21.38 4.31 9.69
N ASP A 316 -22.07 3.79 8.66
CA ASP A 316 -22.94 2.61 8.70
C ASP A 316 -22.18 1.38 8.23
N LEU A 317 -22.64 0.20 8.62
CA LEU A 317 -22.12 -1.06 8.12
C LEU A 317 -23.07 -1.68 7.09
N LEU A 318 -22.58 -1.91 5.88
CA LEU A 318 -23.19 -2.74 4.88
C LEU A 318 -22.47 -4.09 4.84
N LEU A 319 -23.17 -5.17 5.16
CA LEU A 319 -22.64 -6.53 5.15
C LEU A 319 -23.33 -7.36 4.08
N ARG A 320 -22.55 -7.83 3.10
CA ARG A 320 -22.98 -8.79 2.10
C ARG A 320 -22.54 -10.20 2.52
N GLU A 321 -23.46 -11.13 2.55
CA GLU A 321 -23.24 -12.55 2.78
C GLU A 321 -23.84 -13.31 1.59
N GLY A 322 -23.01 -13.74 0.65
CA GLY A 322 -23.47 -14.29 -0.62
C GLY A 322 -24.39 -13.32 -1.36
N GLY A 323 -25.64 -13.68 -1.56
CA GLY A 323 -26.65 -12.84 -2.21
C GLY A 323 -27.51 -12.00 -1.26
N LYS A 324 -27.19 -11.97 0.04
CA LYS A 324 -27.89 -11.19 1.07
C LYS A 324 -27.04 -9.96 1.40
N VAL A 325 -27.65 -8.79 1.35
CA VAL A 325 -27.04 -7.52 1.79
C VAL A 325 -27.83 -6.98 2.96
N SER A 326 -27.17 -6.81 4.10
CA SER A 326 -27.73 -6.28 5.35
C SER A 326 -27.16 -4.91 5.63
N VAL A 327 -27.99 -3.95 6.05
CA VAL A 327 -27.60 -2.60 6.42
C VAL A 327 -27.79 -2.43 7.92
N PHE A 328 -26.74 -2.02 8.62
CA PHE A 328 -26.74 -1.74 10.04
C PHE A 328 -26.37 -0.27 10.23
N PRO A 329 -27.26 0.55 10.79
CA PRO A 329 -27.00 1.97 10.95
C PRO A 329 -25.97 2.20 12.06
N GLY A 330 -25.10 3.17 11.80
CA GLY A 330 -24.20 3.71 12.79
C GLY A 330 -24.88 4.54 13.84
N THR A 331 -24.29 4.66 14.99
CA THR A 331 -24.66 5.59 16.04
C THR A 331 -23.42 6.13 16.71
N ARG A 332 -23.54 7.21 17.46
CA ARG A 332 -22.41 7.74 18.28
C ARG A 332 -21.87 6.73 19.30
N ALA A 333 -22.60 5.66 19.59
CA ALA A 333 -22.17 4.59 20.50
C ALA A 333 -21.60 3.37 19.75
N GLY A 334 -21.53 3.42 18.42
CA GLY A 334 -21.09 2.32 17.56
C GLY A 334 -22.26 1.69 16.78
N ILE A 335 -22.04 0.50 16.23
CA ILE A 335 -22.95 -0.21 15.33
C ILE A 335 -23.50 -1.47 16.04
N ASP A 336 -24.82 -1.65 16.07
CA ASP A 336 -25.46 -2.89 16.52
C ASP A 336 -25.60 -3.87 15.35
N VAL A 337 -24.69 -4.83 15.25
CA VAL A 337 -24.67 -5.86 14.20
C VAL A 337 -25.67 -6.99 14.42
N SER A 338 -26.43 -6.97 15.54
CA SER A 338 -27.43 -8.01 15.83
C SER A 338 -28.70 -7.88 15.01
N THR A 339 -29.08 -6.65 14.63
CA THR A 339 -30.36 -6.39 13.98
C THR A 339 -30.23 -5.38 12.82
N PRO A 340 -30.20 -5.85 11.56
CA PRO A 340 -30.14 -4.94 10.43
C PRO A 340 -31.45 -4.16 10.25
N THR A 341 -31.36 -2.89 9.89
CA THR A 341 -32.53 -2.07 9.54
C THR A 341 -33.10 -2.44 8.19
N GLN A 342 -32.27 -2.91 7.28
CA GLN A 342 -32.70 -3.37 5.98
C GLN A 342 -31.95 -4.64 5.57
N VAL A 343 -32.68 -5.54 4.90
CA VAL A 343 -32.10 -6.71 4.23
C VAL A 343 -32.57 -6.73 2.79
N LEU A 344 -31.65 -6.62 1.87
CA LEU A 344 -31.86 -6.84 0.44
C LEU A 344 -31.40 -8.26 0.07
N ARG A 345 -32.13 -8.91 -0.83
CA ARG A 345 -31.76 -10.24 -1.33
C ARG A 345 -31.70 -10.22 -2.84
N SER A 346 -30.55 -10.53 -3.37
CA SER A 346 -30.30 -10.70 -4.79
C SER A 346 -30.24 -12.19 -5.11
N GLY A 347 -30.94 -12.59 -6.17
CA GLY A 347 -30.73 -13.92 -6.76
C GLY A 347 -29.47 -13.92 -7.63
N GLY A 348 -28.91 -15.11 -7.83
CA GLY A 348 -27.71 -15.30 -8.69
C GLY A 348 -26.40 -15.14 -7.94
N ASN A 349 -25.29 -15.16 -8.69
CA ASN A 349 -23.93 -15.15 -8.17
C ASN A 349 -23.46 -13.72 -7.97
N VAL A 350 -23.57 -13.19 -6.76
CA VAL A 350 -23.12 -11.84 -6.42
C VAL A 350 -21.60 -11.82 -6.33
N LEU A 351 -20.97 -10.97 -7.12
CA LEU A 351 -19.53 -10.82 -7.21
C LEU A 351 -19.00 -9.83 -6.17
N THR A 352 -19.58 -8.63 -6.15
CA THR A 352 -19.18 -7.53 -5.24
C THR A 352 -20.27 -6.49 -5.10
N THR A 353 -20.13 -5.63 -4.10
CA THR A 353 -20.98 -4.46 -3.86
C THR A 353 -20.10 -3.23 -3.66
N PHE A 354 -20.57 -2.06 -4.07
CA PHE A 354 -19.97 -0.77 -3.72
C PHE A 354 -21.03 0.34 -3.70
N LEU A 355 -20.66 1.47 -3.15
CA LEU A 355 -21.49 2.66 -3.05
C LEU A 355 -21.00 3.74 -4.02
N HIS A 356 -21.92 4.33 -4.79
CA HIS A 356 -21.61 5.42 -5.72
C HIS A 356 -22.88 6.23 -5.99
N ASP A 357 -22.76 7.54 -5.93
CA ASP A 357 -23.85 8.45 -6.26
C ASP A 357 -24.07 8.48 -7.79
N GLU A 358 -25.08 7.76 -8.25
CA GLU A 358 -25.34 7.56 -9.68
C GLU A 358 -26.18 8.69 -10.29
N ASP A 359 -27.04 9.35 -9.50
CA ASP A 359 -27.90 10.43 -10.00
C ASP A 359 -27.49 11.83 -9.55
N SER A 360 -26.35 11.94 -8.86
CA SER A 360 -25.79 13.19 -8.37
C SER A 360 -26.72 13.92 -7.39
N ASP A 361 -27.45 13.16 -6.57
CA ASP A 361 -28.31 13.72 -5.51
C ASP A 361 -27.56 13.94 -4.18
N GLY A 362 -26.28 13.57 -4.13
CA GLY A 362 -25.40 13.69 -2.98
C GLY A 362 -25.43 12.48 -2.05
N ARG A 363 -26.19 11.42 -2.38
CA ARG A 363 -26.24 10.17 -1.64
C ARG A 363 -25.67 9.04 -2.44
N LYS A 364 -24.93 8.16 -1.79
CA LYS A 364 -24.35 6.99 -2.47
C LYS A 364 -25.39 5.90 -2.64
N ASP A 365 -25.64 5.52 -3.89
CA ASP A 365 -26.50 4.40 -4.27
C ASP A 365 -25.77 3.07 -4.10
N LEU A 366 -26.51 1.99 -3.82
CA LEU A 366 -25.95 0.64 -3.75
C LEU A 366 -25.86 0.03 -5.13
N TRP A 367 -24.64 -0.28 -5.56
CA TRP A 367 -24.32 -1.03 -6.75
C TRP A 367 -24.02 -2.48 -6.38
N LEU A 368 -24.81 -3.41 -6.91
CA LEU A 368 -24.67 -4.83 -6.69
C LEU A 368 -24.34 -5.52 -8.02
N TRP A 369 -23.13 -6.08 -8.10
CA TRP A 369 -22.65 -6.76 -9.28
C TRP A 369 -22.87 -8.26 -9.20
N ARG A 370 -23.39 -8.84 -10.29
CA ARG A 370 -23.60 -10.29 -10.44
C ARG A 370 -22.89 -10.79 -11.67
N VAL A 371 -22.37 -11.99 -11.60
CA VAL A 371 -21.81 -12.72 -12.73
C VAL A 371 -22.76 -13.85 -13.12
N GLU A 372 -22.85 -14.11 -14.42
CA GLU A 372 -23.62 -15.23 -14.93
C GLU A 372 -23.07 -16.59 -14.44
N PRO A 373 -23.90 -17.64 -14.38
CA PRO A 373 -23.42 -18.99 -14.13
C PRO A 373 -22.40 -19.40 -15.20
N ILE A 374 -21.22 -19.83 -14.78
CA ILE A 374 -20.18 -20.36 -15.65
C ILE A 374 -20.08 -21.86 -15.42
N SER A 375 -20.26 -22.66 -16.46
CA SER A 375 -20.14 -24.11 -16.38
C SER A 375 -18.76 -24.60 -16.75
N VAL A 376 -18.42 -25.82 -16.36
CA VAL A 376 -17.22 -26.51 -16.83
C VAL A 376 -17.23 -26.64 -18.36
N GLY A 377 -18.42 -26.83 -18.96
CA GLY A 377 -18.57 -26.88 -20.41
C GLY A 377 -18.15 -25.58 -21.09
N ASP A 378 -18.50 -24.43 -20.52
CA ASP A 378 -18.08 -23.11 -21.04
C ASP A 378 -16.57 -22.97 -21.01
N ILE A 379 -15.92 -23.37 -19.92
CA ILE A 379 -14.46 -23.35 -19.79
C ILE A 379 -13.81 -24.22 -20.89
N PHE A 380 -14.32 -25.43 -21.13
CA PHE A 380 -13.78 -26.28 -22.21
C PHE A 380 -13.93 -25.63 -23.60
N VAL A 381 -15.06 -24.97 -23.85
CA VAL A 381 -15.26 -24.23 -25.11
C VAL A 381 -14.26 -23.07 -25.21
N TRP A 382 -14.08 -22.31 -24.13
CA TRP A 382 -13.18 -21.15 -24.08
C TRP A 382 -11.70 -21.51 -24.14
N LEU A 383 -11.33 -22.75 -23.84
CA LEU A 383 -9.94 -23.20 -24.05
C LEU A 383 -9.52 -23.08 -25.53
N ALA A 384 -10.43 -23.38 -26.44
CA ALA A 384 -10.15 -23.42 -27.87
C ALA A 384 -10.76 -22.23 -28.66
N LEU A 385 -11.86 -21.68 -28.19
CA LEU A 385 -12.61 -20.61 -28.84
C LEU A 385 -12.64 -19.34 -27.96
N SER A 386 -12.90 -18.20 -28.60
CA SER A 386 -13.17 -16.96 -27.87
C SER A 386 -14.42 -17.08 -27.03
N GLY A 387 -14.40 -16.46 -25.87
CA GLY A 387 -15.48 -16.46 -24.92
C GLY A 387 -15.99 -15.06 -24.55
N SER A 388 -17.08 -15.05 -23.81
CA SER A 388 -17.62 -13.84 -23.18
C SER A 388 -18.23 -14.22 -21.85
N ILE A 389 -17.97 -13.44 -20.82
CA ILE A 389 -18.63 -13.52 -19.51
C ILE A 389 -19.54 -12.30 -19.38
N SER A 390 -20.79 -12.53 -18.98
CA SER A 390 -21.73 -11.44 -18.70
C SER A 390 -21.71 -11.10 -17.21
N VAL A 391 -21.53 -9.83 -16.92
CA VAL A 391 -21.62 -9.25 -15.57
C VAL A 391 -22.71 -8.20 -15.59
N GLU A 392 -23.56 -8.21 -14.57
CA GLU A 392 -24.70 -7.29 -14.46
C GLU A 392 -24.61 -6.49 -13.17
N ALA A 393 -24.70 -5.16 -13.27
CA ALA A 393 -24.87 -4.29 -12.11
C ALA A 393 -26.33 -3.92 -11.89
N PHE A 394 -26.77 -4.00 -10.67
CA PHE A 394 -28.09 -3.56 -10.22
C PHE A 394 -27.93 -2.39 -9.29
N VAL A 395 -28.43 -1.22 -9.69
CA VAL A 395 -28.33 0.03 -8.92
C VAL A 395 -29.60 0.22 -8.11
N TYR A 396 -29.46 0.28 -6.79
CA TYR A 396 -30.55 0.52 -5.84
C TYR A 396 -30.43 1.91 -5.28
N ARG A 397 -31.39 2.79 -5.58
CA ARG A 397 -31.41 4.17 -5.12
C ARG A 397 -31.41 4.28 -3.60
N ASN A 398 -30.59 5.15 -3.09
CA ASN A 398 -30.60 5.55 -1.71
C ASN A 398 -31.73 6.55 -1.45
N GLN A 399 -32.61 6.24 -0.50
CA GLN A 399 -33.77 7.08 -0.14
C GLN A 399 -33.56 7.87 1.15
N GLY A 400 -32.33 7.85 1.68
CA GLY A 400 -31.92 8.46 2.94
C GLY A 400 -31.84 7.42 4.05
N ASP A 401 -32.95 6.89 4.48
CA ASP A 401 -33.06 5.90 5.57
C ASP A 401 -32.95 4.43 5.10
N ALA A 402 -32.99 4.19 3.79
CA ALA A 402 -32.92 2.85 3.22
C ALA A 402 -32.68 2.88 1.71
N PHE A 403 -32.17 1.80 1.17
CA PHE A 403 -32.14 1.59 -0.28
C PHE A 403 -33.51 1.16 -0.82
N ALA A 404 -33.81 1.54 -2.04
CA ALA A 404 -35.00 1.10 -2.72
C ALA A 404 -35.06 -0.45 -2.79
N ARG A 405 -36.24 -1.04 -2.61
CA ARG A 405 -36.42 -2.51 -2.62
C ARG A 405 -36.25 -3.15 -4.00
N ARG A 406 -36.27 -2.36 -5.05
CA ARG A 406 -36.07 -2.80 -6.44
C ARG A 406 -35.00 -1.94 -7.07
N PRO A 407 -34.15 -2.53 -7.93
CA PRO A 407 -33.17 -1.74 -8.63
C PRO A 407 -33.85 -0.73 -9.53
N ALA A 408 -33.36 0.49 -9.51
CA ALA A 408 -33.77 1.57 -10.40
C ALA A 408 -33.21 1.38 -11.80
N ARG A 409 -32.01 0.75 -11.87
CA ARG A 409 -31.29 0.55 -13.11
C ARG A 409 -30.61 -0.81 -13.14
N LYS A 410 -30.45 -1.35 -14.34
CA LYS A 410 -29.66 -2.56 -14.60
C LYS A 410 -28.68 -2.25 -15.72
N ILE A 411 -27.40 -2.50 -15.47
CA ILE A 411 -26.30 -2.29 -16.41
C ILE A 411 -25.72 -3.66 -16.75
N SER A 412 -25.45 -3.90 -18.03
CA SER A 412 -24.88 -5.16 -18.53
C SER A 412 -23.48 -4.91 -19.09
N VAL A 413 -22.51 -5.71 -18.67
CA VAL A 413 -21.13 -5.64 -19.13
C VAL A 413 -20.72 -7.00 -19.69
N ALA A 414 -20.41 -7.05 -20.99
CA ALA A 414 -19.88 -8.24 -21.64
C ALA A 414 -18.33 -8.19 -21.65
N LEU A 415 -17.69 -9.06 -20.87
CA LEU A 415 -16.25 -9.25 -20.88
C LEU A 415 -15.88 -10.24 -21.98
N LYS A 416 -15.37 -9.76 -23.10
CA LYS A 416 -14.97 -10.57 -24.25
C LYS A 416 -13.49 -10.91 -24.15
N PHE A 417 -13.13 -12.17 -24.44
CA PHE A 417 -11.74 -12.61 -24.42
C PHE A 417 -11.46 -13.63 -25.54
N PRO A 418 -10.21 -13.70 -26.05
CA PRO A 418 -9.78 -14.74 -26.97
C PRO A 418 -9.79 -16.09 -26.25
N SER A 419 -9.56 -17.21 -26.98
CA SER A 419 -9.40 -18.49 -26.30
C SER A 419 -8.34 -18.41 -25.21
N VAL A 420 -8.58 -19.12 -24.09
CA VAL A 420 -7.68 -19.13 -22.93
C VAL A 420 -6.24 -19.51 -23.34
N ILE A 421 -6.10 -20.44 -24.31
CA ILE A 421 -4.80 -20.84 -24.84
C ILE A 421 -4.10 -19.65 -25.52
N ARG A 422 -4.82 -18.84 -26.30
CA ARG A 422 -4.25 -17.65 -26.95
C ARG A 422 -3.92 -16.57 -25.92
N LEU A 423 -4.80 -16.36 -24.96
CA LEU A 423 -4.56 -15.38 -23.90
C LEU A 423 -3.31 -15.77 -23.08
N ALA A 424 -3.18 -17.04 -22.71
CA ALA A 424 -2.01 -17.54 -21.98
C ALA A 424 -0.72 -17.44 -22.83
N SER A 425 -0.80 -17.71 -24.15
CA SER A 425 0.36 -17.55 -25.04
C SER A 425 0.76 -16.08 -25.21
N SER A 426 -0.22 -15.16 -25.29
CA SER A 426 0.06 -13.73 -25.35
C SER A 426 0.71 -13.25 -24.05
N LEU A 427 0.15 -13.60 -22.89
CA LEU A 427 0.74 -13.25 -21.58
C LEU A 427 2.15 -13.83 -21.38
N ARG A 428 2.38 -15.05 -21.88
CA ARG A 428 3.72 -15.65 -21.85
C ARG A 428 4.68 -14.89 -22.75
N GLN A 429 4.26 -14.52 -23.94
CA GLN A 429 5.07 -13.73 -24.88
C GLN A 429 5.40 -12.37 -24.29
N ILE A 430 4.44 -11.69 -23.63
CA ILE A 430 4.68 -10.45 -22.89
C ILE A 430 5.77 -10.64 -21.86
N ALA A 431 5.67 -11.70 -21.04
CA ALA A 431 6.65 -11.98 -20.01
C ALA A 431 8.05 -12.32 -20.58
N GLU A 432 8.09 -12.99 -21.73
CA GLU A 432 9.34 -13.29 -22.45
C GLU A 432 9.91 -12.03 -23.09
N ASP A 433 9.08 -11.19 -23.72
CA ASP A 433 9.49 -9.93 -24.34
C ASP A 433 9.93 -8.89 -23.27
N ALA A 434 9.23 -8.82 -22.13
CA ALA A 434 9.64 -7.99 -21.01
C ALA A 434 10.98 -8.44 -20.41
N ARG A 435 11.22 -9.76 -20.30
CA ARG A 435 12.53 -10.28 -19.88
C ARG A 435 13.62 -9.98 -20.91
N ALA A 436 13.33 -10.18 -22.20
CA ALA A 436 14.28 -9.87 -23.26
C ALA A 436 14.57 -8.37 -23.33
N ALA A 437 13.58 -7.51 -23.12
CA ALA A 437 13.77 -6.07 -22.99
C ALA A 437 14.63 -5.71 -21.78
N THR A 438 14.46 -6.40 -20.65
CA THR A 438 15.30 -6.21 -19.45
C THR A 438 16.74 -6.69 -19.67
N GLU A 439 16.94 -7.72 -20.50
CA GLU A 439 18.28 -8.25 -20.83
C GLU A 439 18.99 -7.46 -21.94
N THR A 440 18.25 -6.79 -22.83
CA THR A 440 18.79 -6.08 -24.00
C THR A 440 18.82 -4.56 -23.85
N THR A 441 18.10 -4.01 -22.88
CA THR A 441 18.02 -2.57 -22.68
C THR A 441 18.80 -2.22 -21.43
N ASP A 442 19.95 -1.54 -21.59
CA ASP A 442 20.65 -0.82 -20.50
C ASP A 442 19.81 0.36 -19.98
N THR A 443 18.52 0.32 -20.20
CA THR A 443 17.58 1.39 -19.85
C THR A 443 16.84 0.98 -18.59
N LEU A 444 17.09 1.68 -17.51
CA LEU A 444 16.36 1.54 -16.27
C LEU A 444 15.34 2.68 -16.18
N THR A 445 14.09 2.31 -16.28
CA THR A 445 13.00 3.09 -15.71
C THR A 445 12.71 2.46 -14.36
N GLY A 446 13.16 3.09 -13.29
CA GLY A 446 12.95 2.55 -11.96
C GLY A 446 12.40 3.63 -11.06
N VAL A 447 11.16 3.45 -10.60
CA VAL A 447 10.62 4.17 -9.46
C VAL A 447 10.56 3.15 -8.33
N ALA A 448 11.53 3.20 -7.43
CA ALA A 448 11.41 2.58 -6.13
C ALA A 448 11.49 3.72 -5.10
N GLN A 449 10.53 3.80 -4.22
CA GLN A 449 10.52 4.79 -3.14
C GLN A 449 11.27 4.24 -1.94
N LEU A 450 11.97 5.12 -1.22
CA LEU A 450 12.47 4.80 0.11
C LEU A 450 11.29 4.59 1.07
N ASP A 451 11.47 3.66 2.01
CA ASP A 451 10.45 3.26 2.97
C ASP A 451 9.87 4.47 3.73
N GLY A 452 8.56 4.67 3.64
CA GLY A 452 7.82 5.74 4.32
C GLY A 452 6.97 6.64 3.44
N SER A 453 7.14 6.64 2.10
CA SER A 453 6.29 7.41 1.19
C SER A 453 5.53 6.48 0.26
N VAL A 454 4.30 6.15 0.60
CA VAL A 454 3.41 5.37 -0.27
C VAL A 454 2.84 6.32 -1.33
N ASP A 455 3.01 5.97 -2.61
CA ASP A 455 2.30 6.54 -3.77
C ASP A 455 2.45 8.06 -4.03
N LYS A 456 3.61 8.64 -3.75
CA LYS A 456 3.88 9.99 -4.25
C LYS A 456 4.57 9.94 -5.61
N PRO A 457 4.12 10.76 -6.58
CA PRO A 457 4.82 10.91 -7.84
C PRO A 457 6.23 11.49 -7.62
N ILE A 458 7.15 11.18 -8.54
CA ILE A 458 8.49 11.75 -8.53
C ILE A 458 8.39 13.25 -8.77
N ASP A 459 9.04 14.04 -7.93
CA ASP A 459 9.03 15.50 -7.99
C ASP A 459 10.46 16.06 -7.94
N VAL A 460 11.17 15.92 -9.05
CA VAL A 460 12.51 16.51 -9.22
C VAL A 460 12.44 17.99 -9.60
N SER A 461 11.29 18.47 -10.06
CA SER A 461 11.06 19.88 -10.36
C SER A 461 10.82 20.74 -9.12
N GLY A 462 10.28 20.13 -8.05
CA GLY A 462 9.87 20.83 -6.84
C GLY A 462 8.57 21.61 -7.01
N ASP A 463 7.78 21.29 -8.03
CA ASP A 463 6.52 21.98 -8.35
C ASP A 463 5.27 21.19 -7.96
N ALA A 464 5.44 20.07 -7.24
CA ALA A 464 4.33 19.26 -6.77
C ALA A 464 3.42 20.06 -5.85
N SER A 465 2.44 20.73 -6.44
CA SER A 465 1.27 21.19 -5.73
C SER A 465 0.19 20.11 -5.80
N LEU A 466 -0.77 20.15 -4.90
CA LEU A 466 -1.96 19.27 -4.95
C LEU A 466 -2.75 19.39 -6.27
N ASP A 467 -2.44 20.40 -7.07
CA ASP A 467 -3.09 20.72 -8.34
C ASP A 467 -2.28 20.31 -9.56
N THR A 468 -1.03 19.81 -9.41
CA THR A 468 -0.24 19.36 -10.56
C THR A 468 -0.71 17.98 -11.00
N ILE A 469 -1.12 17.91 -12.26
CA ILE A 469 -1.58 16.69 -12.93
C ILE A 469 -0.48 16.08 -13.81
N ARG A 470 0.77 16.49 -13.61
CA ARG A 470 1.90 16.03 -14.42
C ARG A 470 3.04 15.59 -13.54
N ASP A 471 3.57 14.42 -13.85
CA ASP A 471 4.69 13.81 -13.16
C ASP A 471 6.00 14.01 -13.94
N ASP A 472 7.10 13.99 -13.21
CA ASP A 472 8.42 14.00 -13.77
C ASP A 472 8.84 12.57 -14.16
N LEU A 473 9.74 12.47 -15.14
CA LEU A 473 10.32 11.21 -15.58
C LEU A 473 11.83 11.22 -15.44
N MET A 474 12.37 10.18 -14.82
CA MET A 474 13.80 9.89 -14.78
C MET A 474 14.13 8.73 -15.70
N LEU A 475 15.11 8.89 -16.57
CA LEU A 475 15.56 7.86 -17.49
C LEU A 475 17.09 7.70 -17.40
N LEU A 476 17.54 6.52 -16.98
CA LEU A 476 18.94 6.17 -16.97
C LEU A 476 19.28 5.25 -18.13
N VAL A 477 20.16 5.71 -19.03
CA VAL A 477 20.68 4.93 -20.16
C VAL A 477 22.20 4.88 -20.10
N GLY A 478 22.74 3.70 -19.85
CA GLY A 478 24.18 3.55 -19.60
C GLY A 478 24.63 4.35 -18.40
N ASN A 479 25.47 5.36 -18.58
CA ASN A 479 25.95 6.27 -17.54
C ASN A 479 25.32 7.67 -17.60
N ARG A 480 24.26 7.85 -18.36
CA ARG A 480 23.57 9.13 -18.51
C ARG A 480 22.17 9.07 -17.90
N LEU A 481 21.92 9.92 -16.93
CA LEU A 481 20.60 10.17 -16.35
C LEU A 481 19.98 11.39 -17.02
N SER A 482 18.79 11.20 -17.60
CA SER A 482 18.02 12.26 -18.24
C SER A 482 16.76 12.53 -17.41
N LEU A 483 16.52 13.80 -17.09
CA LEU A 483 15.35 14.24 -16.33
C LEU A 483 14.41 15.02 -17.26
N TYR A 484 13.15 14.63 -17.24
CA TYR A 484 12.06 15.25 -17.99
C TYR A 484 11.04 15.75 -16.99
N LEU A 485 10.81 17.07 -16.95
CA LEU A 485 9.93 17.70 -15.97
C LEU A 485 8.51 17.85 -16.49
N SER A 486 7.54 17.49 -15.67
CA SER A 486 6.09 17.65 -15.93
C SER A 486 5.64 17.10 -17.30
N VAL A 487 6.19 15.96 -17.70
CA VAL A 487 5.94 15.38 -19.04
C VAL A 487 4.88 14.29 -19.05
N ILE A 488 4.61 13.66 -17.90
CA ILE A 488 3.61 12.61 -17.76
C ILE A 488 2.35 13.21 -17.16
N GLU A 489 1.22 13.17 -17.90
CA GLU A 489 -0.07 13.46 -17.28
C GLU A 489 -0.40 12.36 -16.27
N ALA A 490 -0.48 12.75 -14.99
CA ALA A 490 -1.03 11.87 -13.97
C ALA A 490 -2.51 11.64 -14.29
N ALA A 491 -2.83 10.48 -14.82
CA ALA A 491 -4.24 10.11 -14.96
C ALA A 491 -4.84 10.00 -13.55
N PRO A 492 -6.00 10.62 -13.27
CA PRO A 492 -6.71 10.35 -12.03
C PRO A 492 -6.88 8.84 -11.90
N ALA A 493 -6.58 8.29 -10.71
CA ALA A 493 -6.67 6.85 -10.48
C ALA A 493 -7.98 6.31 -11.08
N PRO A 494 -7.95 5.39 -12.07
CA PRO A 494 -9.15 5.01 -12.78
C PRO A 494 -10.08 4.31 -11.79
N THR A 495 -11.19 4.94 -11.45
CA THR A 495 -12.28 4.22 -10.81
C THR A 495 -12.71 3.10 -11.76
N PHE A 496 -13.21 2.00 -11.24
CA PHE A 496 -13.74 0.91 -12.08
C PHE A 496 -14.74 1.43 -13.12
N LEU A 497 -15.59 2.38 -12.75
CA LEU A 497 -16.55 3.01 -13.65
C LEU A 497 -15.85 3.86 -14.73
N GLY A 498 -14.77 4.57 -14.38
CA GLY A 498 -13.97 5.31 -15.36
C GLY A 498 -13.31 4.38 -16.37
N ALA A 499 -12.73 3.26 -15.91
CA ALA A 499 -12.15 2.25 -16.78
C ALA A 499 -13.19 1.58 -17.71
N LEU A 500 -14.45 1.47 -17.25
CA LEU A 500 -15.58 0.99 -18.05
C LEU A 500 -16.00 2.01 -19.12
N GLY A 501 -15.59 3.28 -19.02
CA GLY A 501 -16.15 4.38 -19.80
C GLY A 501 -17.62 4.60 -19.47
N TYR A 502 -17.95 4.53 -18.18
CA TYR A 502 -19.31 4.64 -17.70
C TYR A 502 -19.95 5.99 -18.08
N SER A 503 -21.21 5.92 -18.49
CA SER A 503 -22.07 7.06 -18.76
C SER A 503 -23.47 6.81 -18.21
N PRO A 504 -24.10 7.78 -17.53
CA PRO A 504 -25.44 7.64 -16.99
C PRO A 504 -26.51 7.28 -18.04
N ASP A 505 -26.28 7.58 -19.31
CA ASP A 505 -27.22 7.34 -20.41
C ASP A 505 -27.07 5.97 -21.08
N ARG A 506 -26.15 5.12 -20.59
CA ARG A 506 -25.81 3.87 -21.25
C ARG A 506 -25.92 2.67 -20.31
N ASP A 507 -26.65 1.63 -20.71
CA ASP A 507 -26.88 0.42 -19.91
C ASP A 507 -26.08 -0.81 -20.38
N ASP A 508 -25.51 -0.78 -21.60
CA ASP A 508 -24.81 -1.91 -22.18
C ASP A 508 -23.35 -1.56 -22.51
N TYR A 509 -22.43 -2.36 -22.00
CA TYR A 509 -21.00 -2.20 -22.19
C TYR A 509 -20.36 -3.49 -22.68
N ALA A 510 -19.24 -3.37 -23.38
CA ALA A 510 -18.41 -4.51 -23.75
C ALA A 510 -16.94 -4.13 -23.57
N ILE A 511 -16.22 -4.96 -22.85
CA ILE A 511 -14.78 -4.85 -22.67
C ILE A 511 -14.12 -5.98 -23.44
N ASP A 512 -13.22 -5.65 -24.37
CA ASP A 512 -12.38 -6.62 -25.05
C ASP A 512 -11.06 -6.76 -24.29
N LEU A 513 -10.93 -7.84 -23.53
CA LEU A 513 -9.72 -8.12 -22.74
C LEU A 513 -8.48 -8.30 -23.63
N LYS A 514 -8.66 -8.73 -24.90
CA LYS A 514 -7.54 -8.77 -25.82
C LYS A 514 -7.04 -7.36 -26.14
N GLY A 515 -7.95 -6.43 -26.42
CA GLY A 515 -7.59 -5.04 -26.68
C GLY A 515 -6.89 -4.39 -25.48
N VAL A 516 -7.34 -4.70 -24.25
CA VAL A 516 -6.70 -4.24 -23.01
C VAL A 516 -5.29 -4.80 -22.87
N VAL A 517 -5.11 -6.10 -23.11
CA VAL A 517 -3.80 -6.76 -23.07
C VAL A 517 -2.89 -6.23 -24.18
N ASP A 518 -3.41 -6.10 -25.41
CA ASP A 518 -2.65 -5.56 -26.54
C ASP A 518 -2.24 -4.10 -26.30
N ALA A 519 -3.10 -3.27 -25.69
CA ALA A 519 -2.79 -1.89 -25.34
C ALA A 519 -1.69 -1.80 -24.26
N ALA A 520 -1.73 -2.72 -23.28
CA ALA A 520 -0.68 -2.82 -22.26
C ALA A 520 0.67 -3.26 -22.85
N MET A 521 0.66 -3.92 -24.01
CA MET A 521 1.89 -4.35 -24.71
C MET A 521 2.54 -3.24 -25.55
N VAL A 522 1.80 -2.23 -25.98
CA VAL A 522 2.30 -1.25 -26.97
C VAL A 522 3.24 -0.22 -26.35
N SER A 523 3.26 -0.06 -25.04
CA SER A 523 4.13 0.94 -24.39
C SER A 523 5.33 0.29 -23.72
N SER A 524 6.37 -0.03 -24.49
CA SER A 524 7.68 -0.39 -23.94
C SER A 524 8.70 0.75 -23.99
N ASP A 525 8.42 1.82 -24.73
CA ASP A 525 9.28 2.99 -24.77
C ASP A 525 8.76 4.02 -23.75
N PRO A 526 9.50 4.28 -22.64
CA PRO A 526 9.11 5.27 -21.65
C PRO A 526 9.05 6.70 -22.22
N LEU A 527 9.64 6.93 -23.40
CA LEU A 527 9.60 8.21 -24.12
C LEU A 527 8.47 8.28 -25.16
N ASP A 528 7.64 7.22 -25.29
CA ASP A 528 6.53 7.25 -26.25
C ASP A 528 5.54 8.36 -25.87
N GLY A 529 5.32 9.28 -26.82
CA GLY A 529 4.51 10.48 -26.60
C GLY A 529 5.27 11.68 -26.01
N ILE A 530 6.52 11.52 -25.55
CA ILE A 530 7.36 12.62 -25.08
C ILE A 530 8.19 13.15 -26.25
N ASN A 531 7.85 14.34 -26.75
CA ASN A 531 8.52 14.98 -27.89
C ASN A 531 9.53 16.05 -27.48
N SER A 532 9.78 16.22 -26.18
CA SER A 532 10.72 17.21 -25.65
C SER A 532 12.11 16.61 -25.43
N ALA A 533 13.14 17.44 -25.55
CA ALA A 533 14.46 17.07 -25.05
C ALA A 533 14.42 17.04 -23.50
N PRO A 534 15.33 16.29 -22.85
CA PRO A 534 15.40 16.29 -21.39
C PRO A 534 15.73 17.70 -20.87
N ASN A 535 15.14 18.04 -19.72
CA ASN A 535 15.39 19.32 -19.05
C ASN A 535 16.78 19.39 -18.44
N LEU A 536 17.29 18.21 -18.01
CA LEU A 536 18.64 18.07 -17.49
C LEU A 536 19.20 16.71 -17.88
N GLU A 537 20.48 16.70 -18.29
CA GLU A 537 21.26 15.46 -18.49
C GLU A 537 22.45 15.46 -17.51
N ILE A 538 22.59 14.36 -16.78
CA ILE A 538 23.67 14.17 -15.80
C ILE A 538 24.52 13.00 -16.26
N ASP A 539 25.81 13.26 -16.54
CA ASP A 539 26.79 12.21 -16.79
C ASP A 539 27.30 11.62 -15.48
N LEU A 540 27.05 10.33 -15.25
CA LEU A 540 27.47 9.61 -14.05
C LEU A 540 28.83 8.95 -14.30
N SER A 541 29.74 9.07 -13.34
CA SER A 541 31.17 8.74 -13.54
C SER A 541 31.49 7.26 -13.74
N ALA A 542 30.64 6.33 -13.33
CA ALA A 542 30.76 4.89 -13.64
C ALA A 542 29.50 4.12 -13.23
N VAL A 543 28.61 3.88 -14.17
CA VAL A 543 27.54 2.89 -13.98
C VAL A 543 28.00 1.57 -14.63
N THR A 544 28.29 0.56 -13.82
CA THR A 544 28.66 -0.77 -14.30
C THR A 544 27.57 -1.76 -13.95
N GLY A 545 26.71 -2.06 -14.88
CA GLY A 545 25.62 -3.05 -14.71
C GLY A 545 24.23 -2.43 -14.72
N THR A 546 23.24 -3.25 -14.38
CA THR A 546 21.85 -2.84 -14.23
C THR A 546 21.69 -2.14 -12.88
N GLY A 547 21.73 -0.83 -12.87
CA GLY A 547 21.50 -0.02 -11.66
C GLY A 547 20.02 0.13 -11.34
N GLY A 548 19.67 0.69 -10.20
CA GLY A 548 18.33 1.10 -9.80
C GLY A 548 18.30 2.60 -9.58
N LEU A 549 17.13 3.20 -9.74
CA LEU A 549 16.88 4.60 -9.38
C LEU A 549 15.88 4.63 -8.22
N VAL A 550 16.17 5.45 -7.21
CA VAL A 550 15.26 5.70 -6.09
C VAL A 550 15.23 7.18 -5.84
N SER A 551 14.05 7.79 -5.79
CA SER A 551 13.90 9.19 -5.38
C SER A 551 13.54 9.31 -3.90
N ALA A 552 14.05 10.36 -3.25
CA ALA A 552 13.72 10.68 -1.87
C ALA A 552 14.03 12.15 -1.59
N ARG A 553 13.29 12.78 -0.70
CA ARG A 553 13.62 14.13 -0.19
C ARG A 553 14.55 14.01 1.00
N ILE A 554 15.80 14.38 0.81
CA ILE A 554 16.84 14.25 1.83
C ILE A 554 17.37 15.60 2.30
N ASN A 555 17.41 16.59 1.40
CA ASN A 555 17.73 17.95 1.77
C ASN A 555 16.44 18.76 2.13
N GLN A 556 16.61 20.04 2.49
CA GLN A 556 15.50 20.90 2.92
C GLN A 556 14.76 21.58 1.77
N ASP A 557 15.05 21.24 0.53
CA ASP A 557 14.32 21.80 -0.61
C ASP A 557 13.05 21.00 -0.93
N ASN A 558 12.28 21.45 -1.91
CA ASN A 558 11.04 20.79 -2.31
C ASN A 558 11.25 19.76 -3.44
N ARG A 559 12.51 19.49 -3.82
CA ARG A 559 12.85 18.60 -4.93
C ARG A 559 13.25 17.23 -4.41
N ASP A 560 13.03 16.23 -5.24
CA ASP A 560 13.51 14.88 -4.93
C ASP A 560 15.00 14.77 -5.24
N ASP A 561 15.73 14.22 -4.29
CA ASP A 561 17.09 13.73 -4.45
C ASP A 561 17.05 12.31 -5.05
N ILE A 562 18.13 11.89 -5.72
CA ILE A 562 18.12 10.66 -6.49
C ILE A 562 19.26 9.74 -6.05
N PHE A 563 18.93 8.54 -5.59
CA PHE A 563 19.89 7.45 -5.46
C PHE A 563 20.00 6.70 -6.78
N VAL A 564 21.20 6.66 -7.31
CA VAL A 564 21.55 5.85 -8.48
C VAL A 564 22.40 4.69 -8.02
N PHE A 565 21.85 3.50 -7.96
CA PHE A 565 22.59 2.28 -7.63
C PHE A 565 23.33 1.80 -8.88
N THR A 566 24.67 1.79 -8.84
CA THR A 566 25.51 1.55 -10.01
C THR A 566 26.07 0.14 -10.08
N ALA A 567 26.28 -0.50 -8.95
CA ALA A 567 26.79 -1.87 -8.89
C ALA A 567 26.40 -2.57 -7.58
N MET A 568 26.23 -3.87 -7.66
CA MET A 568 26.12 -4.77 -6.51
C MET A 568 27.25 -5.80 -6.61
N THR A 569 28.21 -5.70 -5.70
CA THR A 569 29.32 -6.63 -5.58
C THR A 569 29.04 -7.64 -4.45
N PRO A 570 29.83 -8.73 -4.29
CA PRO A 570 29.67 -9.63 -3.15
C PRO A 570 29.79 -8.96 -1.77
N ASP A 571 30.49 -7.84 -1.71
CA ASP A 571 30.83 -7.18 -0.44
C ASP A 571 30.13 -5.83 -0.24
N ALA A 572 29.59 -5.23 -1.33
CA ALA A 572 29.07 -3.87 -1.25
C ALA A 572 27.97 -3.56 -2.29
N ILE A 573 27.12 -2.61 -1.93
CA ILE A 573 26.21 -1.89 -2.81
C ILE A 573 26.88 -0.53 -3.10
N GLU A 574 27.12 -0.23 -4.37
CA GLU A 574 27.77 1.00 -4.80
C GLU A 574 26.80 1.87 -5.61
N GLY A 575 26.92 3.18 -5.48
CA GLY A 575 26.06 4.11 -6.19
C GLY A 575 26.51 5.56 -6.09
N ILE A 576 25.66 6.43 -6.60
CA ILE A 576 25.81 7.88 -6.57
C ILE A 576 24.53 8.47 -6.01
N LEU A 577 24.65 9.24 -4.95
CA LEU A 577 23.58 10.09 -4.45
C LEU A 577 23.69 11.45 -5.14
N LEU A 578 22.62 11.84 -5.78
CA LEU A 578 22.43 13.13 -6.41
C LEU A 578 21.58 13.98 -5.47
N LEU A 579 22.20 14.94 -4.81
CA LEU A 579 21.49 15.92 -3.98
C LEU A 579 21.16 17.13 -4.85
N SER A 580 19.89 17.52 -4.86
CA SER A 580 19.47 18.74 -5.54
C SER A 580 20.13 19.95 -4.88
N ASP A 581 20.66 20.85 -5.71
CA ASP A 581 21.27 22.06 -5.20
C ASP A 581 20.15 23.04 -4.83
N LEU A 582 20.16 23.50 -3.58
CA LEU A 582 19.27 24.58 -3.13
C LEU A 582 19.40 25.77 -4.07
N ALA A 583 18.30 26.20 -4.69
CA ALA A 583 18.28 27.49 -5.39
C ALA A 583 18.53 28.58 -4.33
N ILE A 584 19.72 29.20 -4.39
CA ILE A 584 20.12 30.31 -3.51
C ILE A 584 19.34 31.57 -3.88
#